data_f03d2f107176ce5955c78b644e8f7375
#
_entry.id   f03d2f107176ce5955c78b644e8f7375
#
_cell.length_a   1.000
_cell.length_b   1.000
_cell.length_c   1.000
_cell.angle_alpha   90.00
_cell.angle_beta   90.00
_cell.angle_gamma   90.00
#
_symmetry.space_group_name_H-M   'P 1'
#
loop_
_entity.id
_entity.type
_entity.pdbx_description
1 polymer ?
#
loop_
_entity_poly.entity_id
_entity_poly.type
_entity_poly.pdbx_seq_one_letter_code
_entity_poly.pdbx_strand_id
1 'polypeptide(L)'
;APEGGDMPAPEGGDMPAPGGGDMPAPEEFRDEAATGASAEAMEAFQGEGGFEDLGSDATFEVAADMDTQGFQDLGGEGTLDMIETMGQEQFLELEGDAMAGAFSAMDQGQMESMGKGEVFEAAGQMDQAALGSMEAASALAMVDTIGQDNLGDLEGDQLGGLFDAMGAENIESLGGEQVFDMVGNMSGDDFGQMGSDSAFGMFETMGDDRVMDM
;
A
#
# COMPACT_ATOMS: atom_id res chain seq x y z
N ALA A 1 3.62 42.19 62.81
CA ALA A 1 3.11 40.89 62.27
C ALA A 1 1.62 41.04 61.99
N PRO A 2 1.13 40.89 60.76
CA PRO A 2 -0.29 40.74 60.48
C PRO A 2 -0.67 39.27 60.45
N GLU A 3 -1.83 39.04 61.08
CA GLU A 3 -2.46 37.76 61.32
C GLU A 3 -2.94 37.10 60.03
N GLY A 4 -2.74 35.77 59.95
CA GLY A 4 -3.16 34.94 58.81
C GLY A 4 -4.67 34.81 58.75
N GLY A 5 -5.28 35.20 57.67
CA GLY A 5 -6.67 34.91 57.36
C GLY A 5 -6.82 33.52 56.78
N ASP A 6 -7.59 32.66 57.48
CA ASP A 6 -8.02 31.37 56.89
C ASP A 6 -8.93 31.59 55.69
N MET A 7 -8.48 31.11 54.54
CA MET A 7 -9.35 30.98 53.36
C MET A 7 -10.08 29.64 53.43
N PRO A 8 -11.41 29.60 53.29
CA PRO A 8 -12.16 28.37 53.21
C PRO A 8 -11.80 27.62 51.90
N ALA A 9 -11.61 26.30 52.02
CA ALA A 9 -11.41 25.40 50.89
C ALA A 9 -12.61 25.43 49.93
N PRO A 10 -12.40 25.39 48.62
CA PRO A 10 -13.50 25.28 47.67
C PRO A 10 -14.20 23.92 47.85
N GLU A 11 -15.48 23.95 48.06
CA GLU A 11 -16.33 22.76 48.07
C GLU A 11 -16.25 22.06 46.72
N GLY A 12 -15.91 20.77 46.72
CA GLY A 12 -15.85 19.92 45.55
C GLY A 12 -17.23 19.78 44.92
N GLY A 13 -17.46 20.49 43.83
CA GLY A 13 -18.62 20.23 42.98
C GLY A 13 -18.44 18.90 42.28
N ASP A 14 -19.38 17.97 42.51
CA ASP A 14 -19.53 16.75 41.70
C ASP A 14 -19.68 17.14 40.21
N MET A 15 -18.61 17.01 39.45
CA MET A 15 -18.75 17.04 38.01
C MET A 15 -19.43 15.73 37.56
N PRO A 16 -20.55 15.81 36.84
CA PRO A 16 -21.14 14.62 36.26
C PRO A 16 -20.07 13.94 35.37
N ALA A 17 -19.89 12.63 35.55
CA ALA A 17 -19.05 11.83 34.67
C ALA A 17 -19.48 12.07 33.21
N PRO A 18 -18.56 12.28 32.28
CA PRO A 18 -18.92 12.34 30.87
C PRO A 18 -19.63 11.04 30.52
N GLY A 19 -20.87 11.17 30.05
CA GLY A 19 -21.67 10.03 29.61
C GLY A 19 -20.83 9.25 28.59
N GLY A 20 -20.63 7.95 28.88
CA GLY A 20 -20.02 7.03 27.93
C GLY A 20 -20.99 6.88 26.74
N GLY A 21 -20.89 7.77 25.77
CA GLY A 21 -21.36 7.51 24.45
C GLY A 21 -20.38 6.49 23.87
N ASP A 22 -20.91 5.38 23.36
CA ASP A 22 -20.12 4.46 22.53
C ASP A 22 -19.46 5.29 21.42
N MET A 23 -18.14 5.57 21.59
CA MET A 23 -17.37 6.08 20.45
C MET A 23 -17.26 4.94 19.46
N PRO A 24 -17.65 5.14 18.20
CA PRO A 24 -17.45 4.12 17.17
C PRO A 24 -16.00 3.66 17.16
N ALA A 25 -15.78 2.40 16.82
CA ALA A 25 -14.44 1.84 16.77
C ALA A 25 -13.58 2.62 15.75
N PRO A 26 -12.26 2.70 15.94
CA PRO A 26 -11.38 3.40 15.00
C PRO A 26 -11.52 2.95 13.54
N GLU A 27 -11.91 1.68 13.33
CA GLU A 27 -12.16 1.09 12.02
C GLU A 27 -13.40 1.70 11.33
N GLU A 28 -14.48 2.02 12.09
CA GLU A 28 -15.69 2.66 11.53
C GLU A 28 -15.39 4.08 11.01
N PHE A 29 -14.45 4.82 11.64
CA PHE A 29 -14.03 6.13 11.17
C PHE A 29 -13.17 6.05 9.91
N ARG A 30 -12.32 5.02 9.79
CA ARG A 30 -11.52 4.77 8.58
C ARG A 30 -12.41 4.45 7.38
N ASP A 31 -13.39 3.59 7.54
CA ASP A 31 -14.33 3.22 6.47
C ASP A 31 -15.17 4.42 6.01
N GLU A 32 -15.58 5.33 6.92
CA GLU A 32 -16.32 6.53 6.56
C GLU A 32 -15.43 7.54 5.81
N ALA A 33 -14.18 7.71 6.21
CA ALA A 33 -13.21 8.59 5.55
C ALA A 33 -12.88 8.06 4.16
N ALA A 34 -12.54 6.76 4.03
CA ALA A 34 -12.25 6.12 2.78
C ALA A 34 -13.42 6.21 1.78
N THR A 35 -14.66 6.00 2.25
CA THR A 35 -15.86 6.16 1.42
C THR A 35 -16.05 7.61 0.98
N GLY A 36 -15.74 8.58 1.85
CA GLY A 36 -15.78 10.00 1.54
C GLY A 36 -14.72 10.39 0.50
N ALA A 37 -13.50 9.95 0.70
CA ALA A 37 -12.38 10.19 -0.21
C ALA A 37 -12.63 9.58 -1.60
N SER A 38 -13.13 8.35 -1.66
CA SER A 38 -13.48 7.70 -2.94
C SER A 38 -14.57 8.47 -3.70
N ALA A 39 -15.60 9.00 -3.00
CA ALA A 39 -16.65 9.79 -3.64
C ALA A 39 -16.11 11.14 -4.16
N GLU A 40 -15.22 11.79 -3.41
CA GLU A 40 -14.57 13.04 -3.81
C GLU A 40 -13.63 12.83 -5.00
N ALA A 41 -12.85 11.75 -5.01
CA ALA A 41 -11.99 11.35 -6.13
C ALA A 41 -12.80 11.12 -7.40
N MET A 42 -13.92 10.40 -7.32
CA MET A 42 -14.79 10.15 -8.46
C MET A 42 -15.45 11.43 -8.99
N GLU A 43 -15.84 12.36 -8.11
CA GLU A 43 -16.40 13.66 -8.52
C GLU A 43 -15.34 14.51 -9.22
N ALA A 44 -14.10 14.53 -8.69
CA ALA A 44 -12.98 15.26 -9.29
C ALA A 44 -12.62 14.69 -10.67
N PHE A 45 -12.44 13.39 -10.78
CA PHE A 45 -12.07 12.74 -12.05
C PHE A 45 -13.13 12.89 -13.14
N GLN A 46 -14.44 12.90 -12.79
CA GLN A 46 -15.53 13.13 -13.72
C GLN A 46 -15.74 14.61 -14.09
N GLY A 47 -15.07 15.53 -13.40
CA GLY A 47 -15.08 16.96 -13.70
C GLY A 47 -14.37 17.29 -15.03
N GLU A 48 -14.66 18.48 -15.61
CA GLU A 48 -14.03 18.90 -16.87
C GLU A 48 -12.50 19.07 -16.77
N GLY A 49 -11.95 19.27 -15.57
CA GLY A 49 -10.51 19.48 -15.30
C GLY A 49 -9.82 18.29 -14.62
N GLY A 50 -10.53 17.21 -14.31
CA GLY A 50 -9.95 16.09 -13.57
C GLY A 50 -9.37 16.51 -12.22
N PHE A 51 -8.30 15.83 -11.76
CA PHE A 51 -7.62 16.16 -10.52
C PHE A 51 -6.80 17.46 -10.59
N GLU A 52 -6.47 17.96 -11.78
CA GLU A 52 -5.76 19.24 -11.96
C GLU A 52 -6.52 20.42 -11.31
N ASP A 53 -7.85 20.40 -11.31
CA ASP A 53 -8.68 21.45 -10.69
C ASP A 53 -8.62 21.42 -9.14
N LEU A 54 -8.34 20.26 -8.53
CA LEU A 54 -8.09 20.12 -7.08
C LEU A 54 -6.71 20.65 -6.68
N GLY A 55 -5.71 20.43 -7.54
CA GLY A 55 -4.30 20.69 -7.27
C GLY A 55 -3.64 19.59 -6.42
N SER A 56 -2.31 19.57 -6.42
CA SER A 56 -1.53 18.42 -5.90
C SER A 56 -1.76 18.13 -4.43
N ASP A 57 -1.83 19.15 -3.56
CA ASP A 57 -1.98 18.95 -2.11
C ASP A 57 -3.36 18.33 -1.77
N ALA A 58 -4.44 18.80 -2.39
CA ALA A 58 -5.77 18.24 -2.14
C ALA A 58 -5.92 16.84 -2.75
N THR A 59 -5.30 16.58 -3.90
CA THR A 59 -5.28 15.26 -4.53
C THR A 59 -4.54 14.26 -3.63
N PHE A 60 -3.43 14.67 -3.01
CA PHE A 60 -2.71 13.84 -2.04
C PHE A 60 -3.56 13.51 -0.81
N GLU A 61 -4.27 14.51 -0.22
CA GLU A 61 -5.15 14.28 0.93
C GLU A 61 -6.24 13.26 0.57
N VAL A 62 -6.85 13.36 -0.60
CA VAL A 62 -7.87 12.41 -1.08
C VAL A 62 -7.25 11.01 -1.26
N ALA A 63 -6.09 10.91 -1.91
CA ALA A 63 -5.42 9.63 -2.13
C ALA A 63 -5.00 8.95 -0.82
N ALA A 64 -4.53 9.71 0.16
CA ALA A 64 -4.10 9.20 1.46
C ALA A 64 -5.25 8.60 2.30
N ASP A 65 -6.47 9.09 2.10
CA ASP A 65 -7.67 8.60 2.78
C ASP A 65 -8.42 7.51 1.98
N MET A 66 -7.99 7.20 0.74
CA MET A 66 -8.61 6.15 -0.07
C MET A 66 -8.15 4.76 0.35
N ASP A 67 -9.09 3.82 0.31
CA ASP A 67 -8.80 2.38 0.40
C ASP A 67 -8.63 1.74 -0.99
N THR A 68 -8.24 0.48 -1.01
CA THR A 68 -8.06 -0.30 -2.27
C THR A 68 -9.33 -0.30 -3.13
N GLN A 69 -10.53 -0.37 -2.51
CA GLN A 69 -11.79 -0.36 -3.25
C GLN A 69 -12.02 1.00 -3.93
N GLY A 70 -11.67 2.10 -3.25
CA GLY A 70 -11.77 3.44 -3.81
C GLY A 70 -10.91 3.62 -5.07
N PHE A 71 -9.67 3.14 -5.04
CA PHE A 71 -8.81 3.14 -6.22
C PHE A 71 -9.35 2.25 -7.35
N GLN A 72 -9.89 1.08 -7.03
CA GLN A 72 -10.52 0.20 -8.02
C GLN A 72 -11.76 0.83 -8.66
N ASP A 73 -12.60 1.52 -7.88
CA ASP A 73 -13.78 2.22 -8.38
C ASP A 73 -13.39 3.41 -9.27
N LEU A 74 -12.28 4.10 -8.95
CA LEU A 74 -11.71 5.16 -9.78
C LEU A 74 -11.14 4.59 -11.09
N GLY A 75 -10.62 3.39 -11.04
CA GLY A 75 -9.99 2.68 -12.16
C GLY A 75 -8.61 3.22 -12.52
N GLY A 76 -7.87 2.47 -13.35
CA GLY A 76 -6.48 2.76 -13.63
C GLY A 76 -6.21 4.12 -14.29
N GLU A 77 -7.10 4.59 -15.20
CA GLU A 77 -6.94 5.92 -15.82
C GLU A 77 -7.07 7.03 -14.78
N GLY A 78 -8.08 6.96 -13.88
CA GLY A 78 -8.27 7.95 -12.84
C GLY A 78 -7.16 7.91 -11.80
N THR A 79 -6.67 6.72 -11.45
CA THR A 79 -5.55 6.54 -10.53
C THR A 79 -4.26 7.13 -11.10
N LEU A 80 -3.98 6.92 -12.37
CA LEU A 80 -2.81 7.50 -13.03
C LEU A 80 -2.89 9.03 -13.09
N ASP A 81 -4.04 9.61 -13.47
CA ASP A 81 -4.29 11.06 -13.48
C ASP A 81 -4.10 11.67 -12.08
N MET A 82 -4.58 10.97 -11.04
CA MET A 82 -4.37 11.34 -9.64
C MET A 82 -2.87 11.37 -9.27
N ILE A 83 -2.11 10.33 -9.63
CA ILE A 83 -0.67 10.25 -9.37
C ILE A 83 0.10 11.34 -10.14
N GLU A 84 -0.24 11.57 -11.41
CA GLU A 84 0.37 12.64 -12.21
C GLU A 84 0.11 14.04 -11.62
N THR A 85 -1.09 14.26 -11.09
CA THR A 85 -1.48 15.54 -10.47
C THR A 85 -0.77 15.79 -9.14
N MET A 86 -0.70 14.78 -8.25
CA MET A 86 0.02 14.92 -6.98
C MET A 86 1.54 14.95 -7.16
N GLY A 87 2.03 14.28 -8.20
CA GLY A 87 3.45 14.13 -8.47
C GLY A 87 4.11 13.02 -7.67
N GLN A 88 5.25 12.54 -8.21
CA GLN A 88 5.96 11.37 -7.67
C GLN A 88 6.37 11.52 -6.21
N GLU A 89 6.87 12.70 -5.80
CA GLU A 89 7.35 12.92 -4.42
C GLU A 89 6.21 12.69 -3.41
N GLN A 90 5.01 13.22 -3.67
CA GLN A 90 3.87 13.04 -2.78
C GLN A 90 3.31 11.61 -2.87
N PHE A 91 3.30 10.99 -4.05
CA PHE A 91 2.88 9.60 -4.18
C PHE A 91 3.71 8.66 -3.30
N LEU A 92 5.02 8.86 -3.24
CA LEU A 92 5.92 8.07 -2.38
C LEU A 92 5.79 8.39 -0.88
N GLU A 93 5.08 9.47 -0.50
CA GLU A 93 4.76 9.78 0.90
C GLU A 93 3.45 9.11 1.37
N LEU A 94 2.69 8.48 0.47
CA LEU A 94 1.50 7.71 0.84
C LEU A 94 1.86 6.51 1.73
N GLU A 95 0.93 6.07 2.57
CA GLU A 95 1.07 4.81 3.29
C GLU A 95 1.11 3.62 2.32
N GLY A 96 1.79 2.54 2.68
CA GLY A 96 1.98 1.37 1.83
C GLY A 96 0.67 0.78 1.31
N ASP A 97 -0.37 0.74 2.15
CA ASP A 97 -1.70 0.24 1.78
C ASP A 97 -2.37 1.09 0.69
N ALA A 98 -2.22 2.42 0.73
CA ALA A 98 -2.74 3.31 -0.30
C ALA A 98 -1.99 3.13 -1.62
N MET A 99 -0.65 3.02 -1.59
CA MET A 99 0.16 2.71 -2.77
C MET A 99 -0.22 1.35 -3.37
N ALA A 100 -0.37 0.31 -2.54
CA ALA A 100 -0.80 -1.01 -2.98
C ALA A 100 -2.19 -0.99 -3.62
N GLY A 101 -3.12 -0.19 -3.06
CA GLY A 101 -4.44 0.07 -3.62
C GLY A 101 -4.37 0.72 -5.00
N ALA A 102 -3.54 1.77 -5.14
CA ALA A 102 -3.34 2.46 -6.41
C ALA A 102 -2.77 1.52 -7.49
N PHE A 103 -1.73 0.75 -7.17
CA PHE A 103 -1.17 -0.24 -8.11
C PHE A 103 -2.16 -1.36 -8.45
N SER A 104 -3.02 -1.77 -7.49
CA SER A 104 -4.06 -2.77 -7.75
C SER A 104 -5.13 -2.29 -8.72
N ALA A 105 -5.34 -0.98 -8.86
CA ALA A 105 -6.26 -0.40 -9.82
C ALA A 105 -5.66 -0.26 -11.23
N MET A 106 -4.33 -0.30 -11.37
CA MET A 106 -3.62 -0.07 -12.62
C MET A 106 -3.30 -1.37 -13.37
N ASP A 107 -3.30 -1.30 -14.71
CA ASP A 107 -2.77 -2.36 -15.56
C ASP A 107 -1.27 -2.17 -15.84
N GLN A 108 -0.65 -3.18 -16.50
CA GLN A 108 0.77 -3.13 -16.84
C GLN A 108 1.15 -1.91 -17.68
N GLY A 109 0.32 -1.54 -18.66
CA GLY A 109 0.60 -0.39 -19.54
C GLY A 109 0.63 0.93 -18.78
N GLN A 110 -0.21 1.07 -17.78
CA GLN A 110 -0.25 2.25 -16.90
C GLN A 110 0.97 2.30 -15.97
N MET A 111 1.38 1.17 -15.38
CA MET A 111 2.62 1.07 -14.60
C MET A 111 3.86 1.38 -15.47
N GLU A 112 3.91 0.88 -16.70
CA GLU A 112 4.97 1.21 -17.65
C GLU A 112 5.00 2.71 -18.01
N SER A 113 3.83 3.38 -18.02
CA SER A 113 3.72 4.83 -18.28
C SER A 113 4.29 5.67 -17.14
N MET A 114 4.15 5.22 -15.89
CA MET A 114 4.79 5.86 -14.73
C MET A 114 6.32 5.81 -14.87
N GLY A 115 6.83 4.74 -15.38
CA GLY A 115 8.26 4.53 -15.53
C GLY A 115 8.83 3.52 -14.52
N LYS A 116 9.79 2.73 -15.01
CA LYS A 116 10.42 1.65 -14.25
C LYS A 116 11.01 2.09 -12.90
N GLY A 117 11.65 3.26 -12.87
CA GLY A 117 12.28 3.80 -11.66
C GLY A 117 11.26 4.17 -10.59
N GLU A 118 10.15 4.78 -11.00
CA GLU A 118 9.08 5.21 -10.09
C GLU A 118 8.36 4.01 -9.47
N VAL A 119 8.05 3.00 -10.28
CA VAL A 119 7.44 1.74 -9.79
C VAL A 119 8.39 1.01 -8.84
N PHE A 120 9.69 0.99 -9.12
CA PHE A 120 10.70 0.39 -8.26
C PHE A 120 10.83 1.13 -6.91
N GLU A 121 10.88 2.48 -6.93
CA GLU A 121 10.96 3.29 -5.71
C GLU A 121 9.70 3.11 -4.85
N ALA A 122 8.52 3.07 -5.46
CA ALA A 122 7.27 2.81 -4.75
C ALA A 122 7.24 1.42 -4.12
N ALA A 123 7.65 0.38 -4.85
CA ALA A 123 7.78 -0.98 -4.30
C ALA A 123 8.73 -1.02 -3.10
N GLY A 124 9.85 -0.27 -3.16
CA GLY A 124 10.81 -0.14 -2.09
C GLY A 124 10.32 0.63 -0.85
N GLN A 125 9.23 1.38 -0.94
CA GLN A 125 8.59 2.07 0.19
C GLN A 125 7.48 1.23 0.86
N MET A 126 6.96 0.23 0.17
CA MET A 126 5.94 -0.67 0.71
C MET A 126 6.57 -1.77 1.55
N ASP A 127 5.93 -2.15 2.64
CA ASP A 127 6.30 -3.32 3.43
C ASP A 127 5.69 -4.61 2.84
N GLN A 128 6.07 -5.76 3.40
CA GLN A 128 5.58 -7.07 2.97
C GLN A 128 4.05 -7.15 2.97
N ALA A 129 3.39 -6.58 3.99
CA ALA A 129 1.94 -6.68 4.13
C ALA A 129 1.23 -5.87 3.04
N ALA A 130 1.68 -4.65 2.76
CA ALA A 130 1.15 -3.80 1.70
C ALA A 130 1.31 -4.47 0.32
N LEU A 131 2.52 -4.91 -0.02
CA LEU A 131 2.78 -5.65 -1.27
C LEU A 131 1.94 -6.91 -1.37
N GLY A 132 1.85 -7.69 -0.27
CA GLY A 132 1.05 -8.93 -0.21
C GLY A 132 -0.46 -8.71 -0.34
N SER A 133 -0.95 -7.49 -0.13
CA SER A 133 -2.36 -7.13 -0.29
C SER A 133 -2.77 -6.81 -1.73
N MET A 134 -1.80 -6.65 -2.63
CA MET A 134 -2.06 -6.33 -4.05
C MET A 134 -2.80 -7.45 -4.77
N GLU A 135 -3.50 -7.09 -5.84
CA GLU A 135 -4.05 -8.10 -6.74
C GLU A 135 -2.93 -8.84 -7.49
N ALA A 136 -3.10 -10.14 -7.69
CA ALA A 136 -2.10 -11.01 -8.29
C ALA A 136 -1.64 -10.54 -9.69
N ALA A 137 -2.56 -10.02 -10.49
CA ALA A 137 -2.25 -9.49 -11.82
C ALA A 137 -1.40 -8.21 -11.74
N SER A 138 -1.69 -7.33 -10.75
CA SER A 138 -0.96 -6.08 -10.55
C SER A 138 0.42 -6.32 -9.95
N ALA A 139 0.57 -7.29 -9.04
CA ALA A 139 1.87 -7.70 -8.52
C ALA A 139 2.77 -8.28 -9.64
N LEU A 140 2.21 -9.10 -10.53
CA LEU A 140 2.94 -9.60 -11.71
C LEU A 140 3.33 -8.45 -12.66
N ALA A 141 2.40 -7.53 -12.94
CA ALA A 141 2.66 -6.35 -13.77
C ALA A 141 3.77 -5.46 -13.18
N MET A 142 3.80 -5.30 -11.85
CA MET A 142 4.85 -4.58 -11.13
C MET A 142 6.21 -5.26 -11.31
N VAL A 143 6.28 -6.58 -11.12
CA VAL A 143 7.49 -7.38 -11.33
C VAL A 143 8.01 -7.24 -12.77
N ASP A 144 7.12 -7.34 -13.76
CA ASP A 144 7.47 -7.18 -15.17
C ASP A 144 7.95 -5.76 -15.49
N THR A 145 7.31 -4.73 -14.92
CA THR A 145 7.68 -3.32 -15.11
C THR A 145 9.04 -3.02 -14.48
N ILE A 146 9.29 -3.43 -13.24
CA ILE A 146 10.58 -3.28 -12.55
C ILE A 146 11.67 -4.01 -13.33
N GLY A 147 11.36 -5.20 -13.78
CA GLY A 147 12.26 -6.07 -14.56
C GLY A 147 13.34 -6.73 -13.71
N GLN A 148 13.81 -7.87 -14.17
CA GLN A 148 14.68 -8.80 -13.46
C GLN A 148 15.95 -8.15 -12.87
N ASP A 149 16.58 -7.23 -13.62
CA ASP A 149 17.83 -6.60 -13.19
C ASP A 149 17.71 -5.77 -11.92
N ASN A 150 16.52 -5.21 -11.63
CA ASN A 150 16.30 -4.36 -10.47
C ASN A 150 15.57 -5.09 -9.32
N LEU A 151 14.91 -6.21 -9.58
CA LEU A 151 14.25 -6.99 -8.53
C LEU A 151 15.26 -7.45 -7.46
N GLY A 152 16.50 -7.72 -7.85
CA GLY A 152 17.56 -8.07 -6.93
C GLY A 152 18.00 -6.96 -5.96
N ASP A 153 17.57 -5.73 -6.18
CA ASP A 153 17.85 -4.59 -5.31
C ASP A 153 16.71 -4.32 -4.29
N LEU A 154 15.57 -5.04 -4.38
CA LEU A 154 14.52 -5.04 -3.36
C LEU A 154 14.96 -5.82 -2.13
N GLU A 155 14.44 -5.44 -0.96
CA GLU A 155 14.67 -6.17 0.28
C GLU A 155 13.91 -7.51 0.27
N GLY A 156 14.37 -8.49 1.05
CA GLY A 156 13.82 -9.84 1.03
C GLY A 156 12.34 -9.91 1.46
N ASP A 157 11.91 -9.07 2.39
CA ASP A 157 10.52 -8.95 2.83
C ASP A 157 9.62 -8.37 1.74
N GLN A 158 10.11 -7.42 0.94
CA GLN A 158 9.39 -6.87 -0.21
C GLN A 158 9.18 -7.94 -1.30
N LEU A 159 10.24 -8.71 -1.60
CA LEU A 159 10.14 -9.86 -2.50
C LEU A 159 9.13 -10.89 -1.98
N GLY A 160 9.15 -11.17 -0.67
CA GLY A 160 8.18 -12.03 0.00
C GLY A 160 6.74 -11.56 -0.20
N GLY A 161 6.48 -10.27 -0.03
CA GLY A 161 5.17 -9.66 -0.27
C GLY A 161 4.70 -9.80 -1.72
N LEU A 162 5.58 -9.52 -2.69
CA LEU A 162 5.27 -9.69 -4.11
C LEU A 162 4.94 -11.15 -4.46
N PHE A 163 5.69 -12.12 -3.92
CA PHE A 163 5.37 -13.53 -4.12
C PHE A 163 4.03 -13.91 -3.48
N ASP A 164 3.71 -13.39 -2.29
CA ASP A 164 2.43 -13.64 -1.65
C ASP A 164 1.25 -13.07 -2.45
N ALA A 165 1.39 -11.88 -3.00
CA ALA A 165 0.39 -11.27 -3.87
C ALA A 165 0.21 -12.05 -5.16
N MET A 166 1.30 -12.43 -5.84
CA MET A 166 1.23 -13.16 -7.12
C MET A 166 0.58 -14.53 -6.98
N GLY A 167 0.84 -15.24 -5.90
CA GLY A 167 0.41 -16.63 -5.73
C GLY A 167 1.11 -17.62 -6.68
N ALA A 168 0.96 -18.92 -6.42
CA ALA A 168 1.71 -19.98 -7.11
C ALA A 168 1.58 -19.97 -8.63
N GLU A 169 0.39 -19.73 -9.18
CA GLU A 169 0.14 -19.74 -10.63
C GLU A 169 0.93 -18.66 -11.39
N ASN A 170 1.03 -17.45 -10.82
CA ASN A 170 1.79 -16.36 -11.46
C ASN A 170 3.29 -16.51 -11.22
N ILE A 171 3.71 -17.09 -10.09
CA ILE A 171 5.11 -17.43 -9.83
C ILE A 171 5.65 -18.39 -10.90
N GLU A 172 4.87 -19.40 -11.31
CA GLU A 172 5.25 -20.30 -12.39
C GLU A 172 5.52 -19.57 -13.71
N SER A 173 4.82 -18.46 -13.97
CA SER A 173 4.98 -17.69 -15.20
C SER A 173 6.32 -16.95 -15.29
N LEU A 174 6.96 -16.64 -14.16
CA LEU A 174 8.27 -15.98 -14.10
C LEU A 174 9.41 -16.89 -14.59
N GLY A 175 9.25 -18.20 -14.41
CA GLY A 175 10.29 -19.18 -14.73
C GLY A 175 11.34 -19.35 -13.63
N GLY A 176 11.90 -20.57 -13.56
CA GLY A 176 12.75 -20.99 -12.44
C GLY A 176 14.05 -20.22 -12.28
N GLU A 177 14.57 -19.58 -13.31
CA GLU A 177 15.81 -18.78 -13.23
C GLU A 177 15.55 -17.46 -12.51
N GLN A 178 14.49 -16.75 -12.90
CA GLN A 178 14.11 -15.48 -12.30
C GLN A 178 13.70 -15.67 -10.83
N VAL A 179 12.90 -16.69 -10.55
CA VAL A 179 12.50 -17.03 -9.17
C VAL A 179 13.72 -17.33 -8.31
N PHE A 180 14.70 -18.09 -8.83
CA PHE A 180 15.93 -18.42 -8.11
C PHE A 180 16.77 -17.17 -7.77
N ASP A 181 16.89 -16.23 -8.72
CA ASP A 181 17.62 -14.98 -8.51
C ASP A 181 16.96 -14.10 -7.46
N MET A 182 15.60 -13.98 -7.48
CA MET A 182 14.85 -13.25 -6.47
C MET A 182 15.01 -13.88 -5.08
N VAL A 183 14.85 -15.19 -4.99
CA VAL A 183 14.98 -15.97 -3.74
C VAL A 183 16.38 -15.86 -3.14
N GLY A 184 17.43 -15.73 -3.96
CA GLY A 184 18.80 -15.54 -3.51
C GLY A 184 19.01 -14.28 -2.64
N ASN A 185 18.11 -13.30 -2.71
CA ASN A 185 18.14 -12.08 -1.91
C ASN A 185 17.27 -12.16 -0.64
N MET A 186 16.53 -13.23 -0.44
CA MET A 186 15.66 -13.44 0.72
C MET A 186 16.41 -14.13 1.86
N SER A 187 16.11 -13.73 3.08
CA SER A 187 16.59 -14.41 4.29
C SER A 187 15.64 -15.53 4.73
N GLY A 188 16.11 -16.40 5.65
CA GLY A 188 15.23 -17.42 6.24
C GLY A 188 14.04 -16.85 7.02
N ASP A 189 14.15 -15.63 7.53
CA ASP A 189 13.06 -14.95 8.23
C ASP A 189 11.99 -14.46 7.24
N ASP A 190 12.38 -13.98 6.05
CA ASP A 190 11.47 -13.56 4.98
C ASP A 190 10.63 -14.74 4.47
N PHE A 191 11.29 -15.89 4.26
CA PHE A 191 10.59 -17.15 3.96
C PHE A 191 9.60 -17.57 5.06
N GLY A 192 9.94 -17.33 6.32
CA GLY A 192 9.09 -17.68 7.47
C GLY A 192 7.84 -16.83 7.57
N GLN A 193 7.81 -15.65 6.94
CA GLN A 193 6.69 -14.72 6.91
C GLN A 193 5.80 -14.90 5.68
N MET A 194 6.31 -15.54 4.63
CA MET A 194 5.53 -15.83 3.42
C MET A 194 4.43 -16.85 3.64
N GLY A 195 3.38 -16.76 2.83
CA GLY A 195 2.34 -17.79 2.74
C GLY A 195 2.91 -19.14 2.25
N SER A 196 2.41 -20.24 2.82
CA SER A 196 2.88 -21.59 2.47
C SER A 196 2.68 -21.93 0.99
N ASP A 197 1.64 -21.41 0.38
CA ASP A 197 1.30 -21.68 -1.02
C ASP A 197 2.27 -20.97 -1.97
N SER A 198 2.66 -19.74 -1.65
CA SER A 198 3.66 -18.96 -2.38
C SER A 198 5.04 -19.57 -2.26
N ALA A 199 5.45 -19.95 -1.03
CA ALA A 199 6.71 -20.65 -0.81
C ALA A 199 6.78 -21.97 -1.58
N PHE A 200 5.69 -22.76 -1.60
CA PHE A 200 5.61 -23.99 -2.36
C PHE A 200 5.69 -23.73 -3.87
N GLY A 201 4.94 -22.75 -4.38
CA GLY A 201 4.97 -22.36 -5.80
C GLY A 201 6.38 -21.96 -6.27
N MET A 202 7.14 -21.22 -5.44
CA MET A 202 8.54 -20.89 -5.73
C MET A 202 9.41 -22.14 -5.86
N PHE A 203 9.34 -23.08 -4.89
CA PHE A 203 10.15 -24.31 -4.94
C PHE A 203 9.80 -25.17 -6.14
N GLU A 204 8.52 -25.30 -6.50
CA GLU A 204 8.12 -26.03 -7.71
C GLU A 204 8.66 -25.35 -8.98
N THR A 205 8.58 -24.02 -9.06
CA THR A 205 9.04 -23.25 -10.23
C THR A 205 10.56 -23.30 -10.40
N MET A 206 11.32 -23.23 -9.29
CA MET A 206 12.79 -23.35 -9.34
C MET A 206 13.25 -24.75 -9.77
N GLY A 207 12.51 -25.79 -9.40
CA GLY A 207 12.84 -27.19 -9.66
C GLY A 207 13.89 -27.76 -8.70
N ASP A 208 13.90 -29.08 -8.59
CA ASP A 208 14.72 -29.83 -7.60
C ASP A 208 16.22 -29.54 -7.70
N ASP A 209 16.75 -29.34 -8.89
CA ASP A 209 18.18 -29.14 -9.12
C ASP A 209 18.68 -27.81 -8.51
N ARG A 210 17.88 -26.74 -8.60
CA ARG A 210 18.25 -25.41 -8.05
C ARG A 210 18.01 -25.30 -6.55
N VAL A 211 16.98 -25.95 -6.05
CA VAL A 211 16.69 -25.99 -4.60
C VAL A 211 17.82 -26.64 -3.82
N MET A 212 18.56 -27.59 -4.43
CA MET A 212 19.71 -28.24 -3.78
C MET A 212 20.97 -27.35 -3.74
N ASP A 213 21.00 -26.28 -4.50
CA ASP A 213 22.14 -25.35 -4.59
C ASP A 213 21.98 -24.13 -3.66
N MET A 214 20.84 -24.01 -2.95
CA MET A 214 20.55 -22.98 -1.93
C MET A 214 21.11 -23.39 -0.57
#